data_c87bc9c33c3408b2f2f90cff2ea5a01b
#
_entry.id   c87bc9c33c3408b2f2f90cff2ea5a01b
#
_cell.length_a   1.000
_cell.length_b   1.000
_cell.length_c   1.000
_cell.angle_alpha   90.00
_cell.angle_beta   90.00
_cell.angle_gamma   90.00
#
_symmetry.space_group_name_H-M   'P 1'
#
loop_
_entity.id
_entity.type
_entity.pdbx_description
1 polymer ?
#
loop_
_entity_poly.entity_id
_entity_poly.type
_entity_poly.pdbx_seq_one_letter_code
_entity_poly.pdbx_strand_id
1 'polypeptide(L)'
;MKEENVIEVHDVYKKFRNYYDRSHNLKERMIHLNRNKKYDDNQVLRGISFEVRKGEAVGLIGRNGCGKSTTLKLLTKIIYPDQGNIEIKGRVSSLLELGAGFHPDLSGFENIYLNAAVFGLTRKEIDQRVDDIIRFSELKDYINNPIRTYSSGMYMKLAFSVAINVEADILLIDEILGVGDVSFQKKCFEKLVEIKDKGTTIVIVSHSTDQIERICDRSIWIEEGVIKMMGEPKDIHRFYLETMEQRRLARKELEKQELEEKKKAEEEKQNREERRKKKTEKSLGDIDEKLKQEFDKQEELRQSLEERIQDRENRKKAENFEMNRKIFEEVLNDKKIEIEYLNSVIRQKEHEKERVASAKDDEIMRLEDVILEKDAEINRLNKIIAQKDEQIKKLLEDLAN
;
A
#
# COMPACT_ATOMS: atom_id res chain seq x y z
N MET A 1 44.20 -6.61 -35.17
CA MET A 1 43.35 -5.46 -35.52
C MET A 1 42.74 -4.98 -34.22
N LYS A 2 42.72 -3.67 -33.91
CA LYS A 2 41.96 -3.17 -32.76
C LYS A 2 40.49 -3.43 -33.04
N GLU A 3 39.85 -4.19 -32.16
CA GLU A 3 38.39 -4.38 -32.21
C GLU A 3 37.72 -2.99 -32.13
N GLU A 4 36.88 -2.67 -33.11
CA GLU A 4 36.24 -1.37 -33.22
C GLU A 4 35.00 -1.33 -32.29
N ASN A 5 34.96 -0.37 -31.37
CA ASN A 5 33.77 -0.11 -30.59
C ASN A 5 32.72 0.60 -31.45
N VAL A 6 31.52 0.08 -31.47
CA VAL A 6 30.38 0.65 -32.17
C VAL A 6 29.36 1.32 -31.22
N ILE A 7 29.42 0.99 -29.93
CA ILE A 7 28.69 1.70 -28.86
C ILE A 7 29.69 2.04 -27.77
N GLU A 8 29.74 3.31 -27.39
CA GLU A 8 30.53 3.80 -26.26
C GLU A 8 29.66 4.65 -25.36
N VAL A 9 29.55 4.26 -24.09
CA VAL A 9 28.77 4.92 -23.05
C VAL A 9 29.73 5.39 -21.97
N HIS A 10 29.81 6.71 -21.75
CA HIS A 10 30.75 7.31 -20.83
C HIS A 10 30.05 8.13 -19.76
N ASP A 11 30.12 7.67 -18.53
CA ASP A 11 29.71 8.34 -17.32
C ASP A 11 28.27 8.92 -17.38
N VAL A 12 27.33 8.08 -17.83
CA VAL A 12 25.98 8.49 -18.18
C VAL A 12 25.08 8.50 -16.96
N TYR A 13 24.45 9.66 -16.72
CA TYR A 13 23.44 9.88 -15.69
C TYR A 13 22.09 10.17 -16.34
N LYS A 14 21.02 9.63 -15.72
CA LYS A 14 19.64 9.92 -16.12
C LYS A 14 18.72 9.98 -14.93
N LYS A 15 17.93 11.07 -14.85
CA LYS A 15 16.89 11.26 -13.85
C LYS A 15 15.54 11.56 -14.51
N PHE A 16 14.48 11.18 -13.80
CA PHE A 16 13.10 11.52 -14.18
C PHE A 16 12.44 12.28 -13.05
N ARG A 17 11.66 13.30 -13.39
CA ARG A 17 10.86 14.05 -12.43
C ARG A 17 9.48 13.44 -12.25
N ASN A 18 9.18 13.03 -11.04
CA ASN A 18 7.85 12.63 -10.65
C ASN A 18 7.12 13.81 -10.03
N TYR A 19 6.03 14.24 -10.64
CA TYR A 19 5.17 15.27 -10.10
C TYR A 19 4.02 14.60 -9.30
N TYR A 20 3.98 14.82 -7.99
CA TYR A 20 2.97 14.23 -7.11
C TYR A 20 1.62 14.95 -7.16
N ASP A 21 1.56 16.18 -7.71
CA ASP A 21 0.36 17.01 -7.68
C ASP A 21 0.08 17.55 -9.10
N ARG A 22 -0.67 16.78 -9.89
CA ARG A 22 -1.32 17.32 -11.09
C ARG A 22 -2.70 17.81 -10.70
N SER A 23 -2.82 19.10 -10.36
CA SER A 23 -4.12 19.73 -10.26
C SER A 23 -4.86 19.58 -11.60
N HIS A 24 -5.97 18.83 -11.59
CA HIS A 24 -6.78 18.59 -12.80
C HIS A 24 -7.69 19.77 -13.15
N ASN A 25 -7.86 20.76 -12.26
CA ASN A 25 -8.76 21.89 -12.43
C ASN A 25 -8.03 23.24 -12.44
N LEU A 26 -8.45 24.14 -13.34
CA LEU A 26 -7.94 25.52 -13.43
C LEU A 26 -8.11 26.31 -12.11
N LYS A 27 -9.17 26.03 -11.33
CA LYS A 27 -9.40 26.63 -9.99
C LYS A 27 -8.32 26.23 -8.97
N GLU A 28 -7.92 24.97 -8.94
CA GLU A 28 -6.81 24.49 -8.08
C GLU A 28 -5.47 25.10 -8.48
N ARG A 29 -5.26 25.30 -9.79
CA ARG A 29 -4.07 26.01 -10.30
C ARG A 29 -3.94 27.45 -9.80
N MET A 30 -5.07 28.17 -9.68
CA MET A 30 -5.10 29.55 -9.18
C MET A 30 -4.90 29.62 -7.66
N ILE A 31 -5.44 28.67 -6.91
CA ILE A 31 -5.29 28.59 -5.45
C ILE A 31 -3.87 28.19 -5.04
N HIS A 32 -3.18 27.38 -5.86
CA HIS A 32 -1.85 26.86 -5.60
C HIS A 32 -0.70 27.59 -6.30
N LEU A 33 -0.92 28.82 -6.79
CA LEU A 33 0.11 29.66 -7.43
C LEU A 33 1.36 29.88 -6.56
N ASN A 34 1.28 29.67 -5.26
CA ASN A 34 2.37 29.89 -4.30
C ASN A 34 2.84 28.62 -3.56
N ARG A 35 2.39 27.40 -3.96
CA ARG A 35 2.92 26.15 -3.41
C ARG A 35 4.08 25.67 -4.26
N ASN A 36 5.25 25.54 -3.67
CA ASN A 36 6.40 24.85 -4.28
C ASN A 36 5.91 23.49 -4.80
N LYS A 37 5.94 23.33 -6.14
CA LYS A 37 5.60 22.06 -6.79
C LYS A 37 6.50 20.98 -6.17
N LYS A 38 5.94 20.11 -5.36
CA LYS A 38 6.66 18.95 -4.84
C LYS A 38 6.89 18.01 -6.02
N TYR A 39 8.09 17.99 -6.54
CA TYR A 39 8.59 16.96 -7.45
C TYR A 39 9.67 16.18 -6.72
N ASP A 40 9.78 14.93 -7.05
CA ASP A 40 10.88 14.08 -6.63
C ASP A 40 11.72 13.72 -7.87
N ASP A 41 13.01 13.97 -7.81
CA ASP A 41 13.95 13.60 -8.86
C ASP A 41 14.38 12.14 -8.61
N ASN A 42 13.82 11.22 -9.40
CA ASN A 42 14.21 9.81 -9.36
C ASN A 42 15.42 9.60 -10.29
N GLN A 43 16.60 9.41 -9.71
CA GLN A 43 17.83 9.14 -10.44
C GLN A 43 17.90 7.66 -10.81
N VAL A 44 17.66 7.37 -12.09
CA VAL A 44 17.58 6.00 -12.63
C VAL A 44 18.95 5.48 -13.06
N LEU A 45 19.81 6.32 -13.62
CA LEU A 45 21.19 5.96 -13.97
C LEU A 45 22.16 6.91 -13.25
N ARG A 46 23.26 6.35 -12.74
CA ARG A 46 24.18 7.03 -11.82
C ARG A 46 25.65 6.82 -12.27
N GLY A 47 25.99 7.26 -13.50
CA GLY A 47 27.34 7.19 -14.03
C GLY A 47 27.69 5.81 -14.60
N ILE A 48 26.84 5.27 -15.48
CA ILE A 48 27.16 4.02 -16.18
C ILE A 48 28.16 4.26 -17.30
N SER A 49 29.14 3.35 -17.41
CA SER A 49 30.13 3.37 -18.50
C SER A 49 30.36 1.96 -19.00
N PHE A 50 30.23 1.76 -20.32
CA PHE A 50 30.51 0.50 -20.99
C PHE A 50 30.69 0.72 -22.50
N GLU A 51 31.30 -0.25 -23.14
CA GLU A 51 31.54 -0.26 -24.58
C GLU A 51 30.96 -1.54 -25.18
N VAL A 52 30.59 -1.52 -26.45
CA VAL A 52 30.18 -2.71 -27.20
C VAL A 52 30.94 -2.73 -28.50
N ARG A 53 31.59 -3.84 -28.81
CA ARG A 53 32.38 -4.07 -30.00
C ARG A 53 31.47 -4.43 -31.17
N LYS A 54 31.97 -4.18 -32.36
CA LYS A 54 31.28 -4.60 -33.60
C LYS A 54 31.07 -6.10 -33.62
N GLY A 55 29.82 -6.54 -33.85
CA GLY A 55 29.43 -7.94 -33.87
C GLY A 55 29.28 -8.59 -32.48
N GLU A 56 29.53 -7.85 -31.39
CA GLU A 56 29.36 -8.35 -30.02
C GLU A 56 27.87 -8.34 -29.65
N ALA A 57 27.40 -9.41 -28.98
CA ALA A 57 26.09 -9.46 -28.36
C ALA A 57 26.21 -9.27 -26.84
N VAL A 58 25.58 -8.21 -26.31
CA VAL A 58 25.64 -7.85 -24.89
C VAL A 58 24.26 -7.93 -24.24
N GLY A 59 24.16 -8.68 -23.14
CA GLY A 59 22.96 -8.79 -22.34
C GLY A 59 22.95 -7.80 -21.16
N LEU A 60 21.89 -7.00 -21.02
CA LEU A 60 21.68 -6.16 -19.85
C LEU A 60 20.77 -6.90 -18.86
N ILE A 61 21.27 -7.21 -17.67
CA ILE A 61 20.51 -7.88 -16.62
C ILE A 61 20.39 -7.03 -15.37
N GLY A 62 19.40 -7.34 -14.52
CA GLY A 62 19.14 -6.65 -13.27
C GLY A 62 17.64 -6.60 -12.95
N ARG A 63 17.31 -6.10 -11.77
CA ARG A 63 15.91 -6.02 -11.28
C ARG A 63 15.08 -5.02 -12.12
N ASN A 64 13.73 -5.14 -12.00
CA ASN A 64 12.84 -4.15 -12.59
C ASN A 64 13.11 -2.76 -11.98
N GLY A 65 13.17 -1.74 -12.84
CA GLY A 65 13.46 -0.36 -12.43
C GLY A 65 14.94 -0.03 -12.20
N CYS A 66 15.89 -0.96 -12.41
CA CYS A 66 17.32 -0.68 -12.24
C CYS A 66 17.95 0.17 -13.36
N GLY A 67 17.23 0.44 -14.48
CA GLY A 67 17.68 1.30 -15.57
C GLY A 67 17.92 0.61 -16.91
N LYS A 68 17.67 -0.72 -17.09
CA LYS A 68 17.90 -1.46 -18.34
C LYS A 68 17.18 -0.84 -19.55
N SER A 69 15.86 -0.71 -19.50
CA SER A 69 15.06 -0.11 -20.60
C SER A 69 15.35 1.38 -20.77
N THR A 70 15.76 2.07 -19.69
CA THR A 70 16.26 3.46 -19.79
C THR A 70 17.54 3.52 -20.58
N THR A 71 18.47 2.59 -20.34
CA THR A 71 19.71 2.48 -21.11
C THR A 71 19.43 2.22 -22.60
N LEU A 72 18.53 1.30 -22.93
CA LEU A 72 18.13 1.07 -24.32
C LEU A 72 17.50 2.31 -24.96
N LYS A 73 16.63 3.04 -24.25
CA LYS A 73 16.02 4.29 -24.74
C LYS A 73 17.05 5.39 -24.98
N LEU A 74 18.12 5.42 -24.23
CA LEU A 74 19.26 6.32 -24.48
C LEU A 74 20.02 5.90 -25.72
N LEU A 75 20.27 4.61 -25.91
CA LEU A 75 20.94 4.09 -27.11
C LEU A 75 20.13 4.32 -28.41
N THR A 76 18.79 4.30 -28.32
CA THR A 76 17.91 4.63 -29.45
C THR A 76 17.72 6.13 -29.67
N LYS A 77 18.28 6.98 -28.80
CA LYS A 77 18.09 8.44 -28.80
C LYS A 77 16.62 8.88 -28.63
N ILE A 78 15.72 7.98 -28.12
CA ILE A 78 14.34 8.34 -27.70
C ILE A 78 14.41 9.35 -26.55
N ILE A 79 15.38 9.15 -25.66
CA ILE A 79 15.71 10.09 -24.58
C ILE A 79 17.20 10.40 -24.61
N TYR A 80 17.58 11.51 -23.97
CA TYR A 80 18.97 11.93 -23.89
C TYR A 80 19.49 11.85 -22.45
N PRO A 81 20.80 11.63 -22.25
CA PRO A 81 21.42 11.65 -20.93
C PRO A 81 21.37 13.07 -20.34
N ASP A 82 21.31 13.16 -19.01
CA ASP A 82 21.40 14.43 -18.29
C ASP A 82 22.89 14.85 -18.11
N GLN A 83 23.79 13.85 -18.02
CA GLN A 83 25.25 14.01 -17.99
C GLN A 83 25.88 12.80 -18.65
N GLY A 84 27.15 12.97 -19.07
CA GLY A 84 27.89 11.94 -19.77
C GLY A 84 27.67 12.00 -21.29
N ASN A 85 28.24 11.04 -22.01
CA ASN A 85 28.17 10.97 -23.47
C ASN A 85 27.86 9.55 -23.95
N ILE A 86 27.17 9.44 -25.08
CA ILE A 86 26.90 8.17 -25.77
C ILE A 86 27.26 8.34 -27.24
N GLU A 87 28.20 7.54 -27.71
CA GLU A 87 28.60 7.48 -29.10
C GLU A 87 28.16 6.17 -29.73
N ILE A 88 27.54 6.25 -30.91
CA ILE A 88 27.04 5.07 -31.63
C ILE A 88 27.42 5.23 -33.10
N LYS A 89 28.07 4.22 -33.61
CA LYS A 89 28.55 4.17 -35.01
C LYS A 89 27.79 3.06 -35.75
N GLY A 90 27.04 3.43 -36.76
CA GLY A 90 26.25 2.50 -37.56
C GLY A 90 24.75 2.75 -37.47
N ARG A 91 24.01 1.96 -38.24
CA ARG A 91 22.54 2.01 -38.31
C ARG A 91 21.93 1.19 -37.15
N VAL A 92 21.16 1.86 -36.31
CA VAL A 92 20.47 1.25 -35.19
C VAL A 92 19.04 0.84 -35.58
N SER A 93 18.67 -0.41 -35.36
CA SER A 93 17.29 -0.85 -35.34
C SER A 93 16.90 -1.23 -33.90
N SER A 94 15.67 -0.94 -33.54
CA SER A 94 15.18 -1.19 -32.16
C SER A 94 13.86 -1.92 -32.17
N LEU A 95 13.76 -2.96 -31.36
CA LEU A 95 12.52 -3.66 -31.09
C LEU A 95 11.75 -3.08 -29.90
N LEU A 96 12.16 -1.91 -29.34
CA LEU A 96 11.51 -1.26 -28.20
C LEU A 96 10.08 -0.82 -28.47
N GLU A 97 9.80 -0.42 -29.70
CA GLU A 97 8.50 0.14 -30.10
C GLU A 97 7.95 -0.63 -31.31
N LEU A 98 7.71 -1.94 -31.14
CA LEU A 98 7.15 -2.76 -32.19
C LEU A 98 5.79 -2.23 -32.66
N GLY A 99 5.65 -2.04 -33.97
CA GLY A 99 4.44 -1.50 -34.59
C GLY A 99 4.28 0.01 -34.46
N ALA A 100 5.30 0.73 -33.96
CA ALA A 100 5.31 2.19 -34.04
C ALA A 100 5.13 2.64 -35.50
N GLY A 101 4.19 3.55 -35.73
CA GLY A 101 3.85 4.02 -37.07
C GLY A 101 2.85 3.14 -37.83
N PHE A 102 2.37 2.04 -37.29
CA PHE A 102 1.27 1.28 -37.91
C PHE A 102 -0.02 2.11 -37.93
N HIS A 103 -0.69 2.11 -39.08
CA HIS A 103 -1.97 2.80 -39.25
C HIS A 103 -3.11 1.78 -39.27
N PRO A 104 -4.10 1.90 -38.35
CA PRO A 104 -5.13 0.87 -38.15
C PRO A 104 -6.01 0.60 -39.38
N ASP A 105 -6.24 1.60 -40.23
CA ASP A 105 -7.10 1.47 -41.40
C ASP A 105 -6.37 0.96 -42.65
N LEU A 106 -5.04 0.92 -42.63
CA LEU A 106 -4.24 0.35 -43.70
C LEU A 106 -4.14 -1.18 -43.56
N SER A 107 -3.99 -1.88 -44.68
CA SER A 107 -3.72 -3.31 -44.72
C SER A 107 -2.39 -3.66 -44.06
N GLY A 108 -2.18 -4.92 -43.70
CA GLY A 108 -0.91 -5.43 -43.25
C GLY A 108 0.21 -5.16 -44.25
N PHE A 109 -0.08 -5.33 -45.56
CA PHE A 109 0.83 -5.08 -46.63
C PHE A 109 1.29 -3.61 -46.69
N GLU A 110 0.34 -2.66 -46.62
CA GLU A 110 0.68 -1.21 -46.61
C GLU A 110 1.43 -0.83 -45.34
N ASN A 111 1.09 -1.43 -44.20
CA ASN A 111 1.80 -1.20 -42.93
C ASN A 111 3.23 -1.74 -42.96
N ILE A 112 3.55 -2.79 -43.71
CA ILE A 112 4.94 -3.21 -43.93
C ILE A 112 5.72 -2.07 -44.54
N TYR A 113 5.23 -1.46 -45.61
CA TYR A 113 5.91 -0.34 -46.26
C TYR A 113 6.05 0.89 -45.37
N LEU A 114 4.97 1.22 -44.68
CA LEU A 114 4.96 2.37 -43.77
C LEU A 114 5.97 2.18 -42.62
N ASN A 115 5.96 1.05 -41.97
CA ASN A 115 6.82 0.78 -40.81
C ASN A 115 8.28 0.59 -41.24
N ALA A 116 8.54 -0.12 -42.34
CA ALA A 116 9.89 -0.29 -42.87
C ALA A 116 10.51 1.08 -43.30
N ALA A 117 9.69 2.01 -43.83
CA ALA A 117 10.13 3.36 -44.13
C ALA A 117 10.48 4.16 -42.85
N VAL A 118 9.75 3.97 -41.76
CA VAL A 118 10.09 4.54 -40.43
C VAL A 118 11.46 4.04 -39.94
N PHE A 119 11.81 2.78 -40.22
CA PHE A 119 13.13 2.22 -39.96
C PHE A 119 14.17 2.70 -40.99
N GLY A 120 13.80 3.58 -41.93
CA GLY A 120 14.69 4.22 -42.91
C GLY A 120 15.05 3.33 -44.10
N LEU A 121 14.25 2.30 -44.45
CA LEU A 121 14.40 1.56 -45.68
C LEU A 121 13.82 2.35 -46.86
N THR A 122 14.52 2.32 -47.96
CA THR A 122 13.99 2.80 -49.25
C THR A 122 12.96 1.82 -49.79
N ARG A 123 12.06 2.30 -50.65
CA ARG A 123 11.04 1.46 -51.28
C ARG A 123 11.65 0.22 -51.98
N LYS A 124 12.78 0.41 -52.67
CA LYS A 124 13.50 -0.67 -53.37
C LYS A 124 14.00 -1.76 -52.41
N GLU A 125 14.48 -1.37 -51.23
CA GLU A 125 14.91 -2.30 -50.20
C GLU A 125 13.71 -3.04 -49.59
N ILE A 126 12.56 -2.36 -49.43
CA ILE A 126 11.31 -3.00 -48.93
C ILE A 126 10.81 -4.00 -49.97
N ASP A 127 10.75 -3.64 -51.26
CA ASP A 127 10.29 -4.54 -52.33
C ASP A 127 11.10 -5.85 -52.36
N GLN A 128 12.38 -5.82 -52.01
CA GLN A 128 13.23 -7.03 -51.95
C GLN A 128 12.95 -7.91 -50.72
N ARG A 129 12.31 -7.39 -49.67
CA ARG A 129 12.13 -8.07 -48.36
C ARG A 129 10.68 -8.36 -48.03
N VAL A 130 9.75 -7.73 -48.71
CA VAL A 130 8.32 -7.80 -48.34
C VAL A 130 7.78 -9.26 -48.34
N ASP A 131 8.22 -10.09 -49.28
CA ASP A 131 7.82 -11.50 -49.32
C ASP A 131 8.39 -12.29 -48.12
N ASP A 132 9.61 -11.99 -47.68
CA ASP A 132 10.21 -12.62 -46.53
C ASP A 132 9.55 -12.15 -45.22
N ILE A 133 9.18 -10.88 -45.13
CA ILE A 133 8.42 -10.33 -44.00
C ILE A 133 7.06 -11.02 -43.89
N ILE A 134 6.33 -11.13 -45.00
CA ILE A 134 5.01 -11.80 -45.05
C ILE A 134 5.14 -13.28 -44.67
N ARG A 135 6.13 -13.97 -45.22
CA ARG A 135 6.41 -15.37 -44.88
C ARG A 135 6.77 -15.56 -43.40
N PHE A 136 7.61 -14.68 -42.88
CA PHE A 136 8.02 -14.76 -41.50
C PHE A 136 6.87 -14.50 -40.53
N SER A 137 5.98 -13.54 -40.85
CA SER A 137 4.83 -13.18 -40.00
C SER A 137 3.74 -14.26 -39.95
N GLU A 138 3.72 -15.21 -40.89
CA GLU A 138 2.66 -16.24 -41.02
C GLU A 138 1.26 -15.64 -41.28
N LEU A 139 1.21 -14.43 -41.82
CA LEU A 139 -0.04 -13.69 -42.01
C LEU A 139 -0.46 -13.56 -43.47
N LYS A 140 0.03 -14.45 -44.37
CA LYS A 140 -0.20 -14.39 -45.82
C LYS A 140 -1.68 -14.23 -46.16
N ASP A 141 -2.56 -14.99 -45.50
CA ASP A 141 -4.00 -14.99 -45.79
C ASP A 141 -4.73 -13.75 -45.28
N TYR A 142 -4.10 -13.01 -44.36
CA TYR A 142 -4.66 -11.81 -43.71
C TYR A 142 -3.99 -10.53 -44.15
N ILE A 143 -2.91 -10.60 -44.94
CA ILE A 143 -2.00 -9.46 -45.18
C ILE A 143 -2.70 -8.28 -45.87
N ASN A 144 -3.76 -8.53 -46.64
CA ASN A 144 -4.53 -7.50 -47.34
C ASN A 144 -5.67 -6.91 -46.46
N ASN A 145 -5.89 -7.44 -45.28
CA ASN A 145 -6.90 -6.92 -44.35
C ASN A 145 -6.37 -5.74 -43.57
N PRO A 146 -7.22 -4.74 -43.20
CA PRO A 146 -6.85 -3.66 -42.31
C PRO A 146 -6.36 -4.18 -40.95
N ILE A 147 -5.26 -3.66 -40.41
CA ILE A 147 -4.67 -4.21 -39.19
C ILE A 147 -5.54 -3.99 -37.95
N ARG A 148 -6.54 -3.08 -37.96
CA ARG A 148 -7.55 -2.98 -36.91
C ARG A 148 -8.36 -4.27 -36.72
N THR A 149 -8.36 -5.17 -37.72
CA THR A 149 -9.04 -6.49 -37.63
C THR A 149 -8.11 -7.58 -37.10
N TYR A 150 -6.84 -7.27 -36.89
CA TYR A 150 -5.87 -8.24 -36.38
C TYR A 150 -6.05 -8.48 -34.88
N SER A 151 -5.81 -9.71 -34.45
CA SER A 151 -5.61 -9.98 -33.03
C SER A 151 -4.30 -9.32 -32.56
N SER A 152 -4.16 -9.13 -31.24
CA SER A 152 -2.90 -8.61 -30.66
C SER A 152 -1.69 -9.46 -31.07
N GLY A 153 -1.86 -10.79 -31.13
CA GLY A 153 -0.81 -11.71 -31.60
C GLY A 153 -0.45 -11.49 -33.06
N MET A 154 -1.43 -11.35 -33.97
CA MET A 154 -1.19 -11.05 -35.38
C MET A 154 -0.48 -9.70 -35.57
N TYR A 155 -0.96 -8.67 -34.86
CA TYR A 155 -0.33 -7.36 -34.86
C TYR A 155 1.15 -7.44 -34.49
N MET A 156 1.46 -8.12 -33.39
CA MET A 156 2.83 -8.26 -32.91
C MET A 156 3.68 -9.15 -33.82
N LYS A 157 3.11 -10.22 -34.43
CA LYS A 157 3.80 -11.04 -35.43
C LYS A 157 4.22 -10.20 -36.64
N LEU A 158 3.33 -9.34 -37.15
CA LEU A 158 3.66 -8.44 -38.26
C LEU A 158 4.74 -7.44 -37.88
N ALA A 159 4.57 -6.76 -36.75
CA ALA A 159 5.50 -5.72 -36.29
C ALA A 159 6.91 -6.28 -36.06
N PHE A 160 7.03 -7.43 -35.41
CA PHE A 160 8.30 -8.12 -35.25
C PHE A 160 8.91 -8.53 -36.58
N SER A 161 8.11 -9.05 -37.51
CA SER A 161 8.57 -9.49 -38.82
C SER A 161 9.14 -8.36 -39.63
N VAL A 162 8.57 -7.16 -39.58
CA VAL A 162 9.13 -5.98 -40.21
C VAL A 162 10.46 -5.60 -39.56
N ALA A 163 10.46 -5.44 -38.23
CA ALA A 163 11.63 -4.92 -37.51
C ALA A 163 12.86 -5.85 -37.61
N ILE A 164 12.65 -7.17 -37.62
CA ILE A 164 13.76 -8.15 -37.72
C ILE A 164 14.35 -8.32 -39.13
N ASN A 165 13.61 -7.91 -40.16
CA ASN A 165 14.06 -7.94 -41.53
C ASN A 165 14.68 -6.60 -42.00
N VAL A 166 14.80 -5.64 -41.11
CA VAL A 166 15.61 -4.43 -41.32
C VAL A 166 17.08 -4.79 -41.10
N GLU A 167 17.93 -4.62 -42.15
CA GLU A 167 19.36 -4.75 -41.97
C GLU A 167 19.90 -3.56 -41.17
N ALA A 168 20.39 -3.87 -39.98
CA ALA A 168 20.98 -2.90 -39.06
C ALA A 168 22.39 -3.37 -38.66
N ASP A 169 23.27 -2.41 -38.38
CA ASP A 169 24.57 -2.70 -37.79
C ASP A 169 24.45 -3.03 -36.30
N ILE A 170 23.45 -2.43 -35.67
CA ILE A 170 23.17 -2.57 -34.25
C ILE A 170 21.68 -2.86 -34.02
N LEU A 171 21.36 -3.93 -33.33
CA LEU A 171 20.01 -4.33 -32.96
C LEU A 171 19.79 -4.22 -31.45
N LEU A 172 18.81 -3.42 -31.05
CA LEU A 172 18.44 -3.20 -29.64
C LEU A 172 17.13 -3.92 -29.32
N ILE A 173 17.12 -4.77 -28.29
CA ILE A 173 16.01 -5.67 -27.96
C ILE A 173 15.62 -5.49 -26.50
N ASP A 174 14.34 -5.19 -26.21
CA ASP A 174 13.79 -5.07 -24.84
C ASP A 174 12.68 -6.13 -24.62
N GLU A 175 12.93 -7.14 -23.80
CA GLU A 175 11.97 -8.14 -23.27
C GLU A 175 10.89 -8.70 -24.22
N ILE A 176 10.90 -8.31 -25.50
CA ILE A 176 9.81 -8.50 -26.48
C ILE A 176 9.79 -9.91 -27.10
N LEU A 177 10.66 -10.82 -26.65
CA LEU A 177 10.68 -12.20 -27.21
C LEU A 177 9.45 -13.05 -26.80
N GLY A 178 8.56 -12.52 -25.98
CA GLY A 178 7.26 -13.12 -25.67
C GLY A 178 6.15 -12.91 -26.70
N VAL A 179 6.47 -12.51 -27.94
CA VAL A 179 5.51 -12.18 -28.98
C VAL A 179 4.89 -13.45 -29.60
N GLY A 180 3.56 -13.44 -29.75
CA GLY A 180 2.84 -14.52 -30.42
C GLY A 180 2.76 -15.80 -29.60
N ASP A 181 2.55 -16.92 -30.27
CA ASP A 181 2.55 -18.25 -29.67
C ASP A 181 3.97 -18.83 -29.48
N VAL A 182 4.07 -19.91 -28.71
CA VAL A 182 5.36 -20.55 -28.38
C VAL A 182 6.17 -20.92 -29.64
N SER A 183 5.50 -21.33 -30.72
CA SER A 183 6.15 -21.66 -31.98
C SER A 183 6.78 -20.45 -32.62
N PHE A 184 6.06 -19.33 -32.63
CA PHE A 184 6.58 -18.07 -33.18
C PHE A 184 7.70 -17.48 -32.33
N GLN A 185 7.60 -17.59 -31.01
CA GLN A 185 8.68 -17.17 -30.09
C GLN A 185 10.00 -17.93 -30.39
N LYS A 186 9.92 -19.24 -30.59
CA LYS A 186 11.06 -20.05 -30.97
C LYS A 186 11.66 -19.59 -32.32
N LYS A 187 10.82 -19.34 -33.32
CA LYS A 187 11.23 -18.82 -34.63
C LYS A 187 11.89 -17.43 -34.54
N CYS A 188 11.36 -16.55 -33.69
CA CYS A 188 11.97 -15.26 -33.39
C CYS A 188 13.36 -15.41 -32.79
N PHE A 189 13.50 -16.31 -31.83
CA PHE A 189 14.78 -16.56 -31.17
C PHE A 189 15.82 -17.14 -32.16
N GLU A 190 15.46 -18.12 -32.98
CA GLU A 190 16.33 -18.68 -34.01
C GLU A 190 16.77 -17.62 -35.03
N LYS A 191 15.87 -16.69 -35.38
CA LYS A 191 16.21 -15.58 -36.26
C LYS A 191 17.20 -14.61 -35.62
N LEU A 192 17.12 -14.35 -34.33
CA LEU A 192 18.09 -13.51 -33.62
C LEU A 192 19.49 -14.16 -33.58
N VAL A 193 19.56 -15.47 -33.38
CA VAL A 193 20.82 -16.21 -33.45
C VAL A 193 21.42 -16.09 -34.88
N GLU A 194 20.60 -16.29 -35.92
CA GLU A 194 21.06 -16.08 -37.34
C GLU A 194 21.61 -14.68 -37.57
N ILE A 195 20.98 -13.63 -37.02
CA ILE A 195 21.38 -12.24 -37.16
C ILE A 195 22.72 -12.00 -36.45
N LYS A 196 22.88 -12.56 -35.24
CA LYS A 196 24.13 -12.53 -34.49
C LYS A 196 25.26 -13.18 -35.29
N ASP A 197 25.02 -14.38 -35.83
CA ASP A 197 26.01 -15.14 -36.59
C ASP A 197 26.43 -14.42 -37.86
N LYS A 198 25.61 -13.52 -38.39
CA LYS A 198 25.96 -12.61 -39.51
C LYS A 198 26.80 -11.41 -39.09
N GLY A 199 27.11 -11.29 -37.79
CA GLY A 199 28.00 -10.21 -37.28
C GLY A 199 27.27 -8.92 -36.91
N THR A 200 25.94 -8.93 -36.76
CA THR A 200 25.20 -7.78 -36.26
C THR A 200 25.48 -7.63 -34.75
N THR A 201 25.73 -6.41 -34.32
CA THR A 201 25.90 -6.07 -32.90
C THR A 201 24.55 -6.08 -32.22
N ILE A 202 24.44 -6.75 -31.06
CA ILE A 202 23.18 -6.87 -30.36
C ILE A 202 23.31 -6.35 -28.92
N VAL A 203 22.36 -5.53 -28.49
CA VAL A 203 22.15 -5.25 -27.04
C VAL A 203 20.76 -5.69 -26.67
N ILE A 204 20.67 -6.65 -25.76
CA ILE A 204 19.42 -7.29 -25.38
C ILE A 204 19.14 -7.15 -23.89
N VAL A 205 17.91 -6.83 -23.54
CA VAL A 205 17.34 -6.99 -22.20
C VAL A 205 16.41 -8.20 -22.22
N SER A 206 16.64 -9.18 -21.38
CA SER A 206 15.73 -10.32 -21.19
C SER A 206 15.72 -10.77 -19.74
N HIS A 207 14.56 -11.28 -19.28
CA HIS A 207 14.44 -11.97 -18.02
C HIS A 207 14.82 -13.46 -18.09
N SER A 208 14.97 -13.99 -19.30
CA SER A 208 15.37 -15.37 -19.53
C SER A 208 16.91 -15.48 -19.54
N THR A 209 17.46 -16.08 -18.49
CA THR A 209 18.89 -16.38 -18.39
C THR A 209 19.36 -17.25 -19.54
N ASP A 210 18.57 -18.26 -19.93
CA ASP A 210 18.88 -19.17 -21.04
C ASP A 210 19.02 -18.43 -22.38
N GLN A 211 18.14 -17.47 -22.66
CA GLN A 211 18.23 -16.67 -23.87
C GLN A 211 19.52 -15.82 -23.91
N ILE A 212 19.84 -15.17 -22.79
CA ILE A 212 21.05 -14.35 -22.67
C ILE A 212 22.31 -15.21 -22.82
N GLU A 213 22.37 -16.38 -22.16
CA GLU A 213 23.51 -17.27 -22.23
C GLU A 213 23.73 -17.88 -23.62
N ARG A 214 22.67 -18.02 -24.42
CA ARG A 214 22.76 -18.55 -25.79
C ARG A 214 23.10 -17.50 -26.85
N ILE A 215 22.68 -16.25 -26.65
CA ILE A 215 22.89 -15.18 -27.64
C ILE A 215 24.11 -14.33 -27.30
N CYS A 216 24.29 -13.97 -26.03
CA CYS A 216 25.24 -12.93 -25.63
C CYS A 216 26.65 -13.49 -25.41
N ASP A 217 27.63 -12.72 -25.85
CA ASP A 217 29.06 -12.96 -25.60
C ASP A 217 29.44 -12.44 -24.21
N ARG A 218 28.71 -11.40 -23.71
CA ARG A 218 28.94 -10.76 -22.44
C ARG A 218 27.62 -10.29 -21.82
N SER A 219 27.56 -10.26 -20.48
CA SER A 219 26.47 -9.66 -19.72
C SER A 219 26.94 -8.49 -18.88
N ILE A 220 26.08 -7.48 -18.74
CA ILE A 220 26.26 -6.32 -17.87
C ILE A 220 25.15 -6.33 -16.83
N TRP A 221 25.52 -6.46 -15.55
CA TRP A 221 24.57 -6.38 -14.46
C TRP A 221 24.45 -4.94 -13.98
N ILE A 222 23.27 -4.37 -14.18
CA ILE A 222 22.89 -3.05 -13.67
C ILE A 222 22.08 -3.19 -12.39
N GLU A 223 22.50 -2.50 -11.35
CA GLU A 223 21.82 -2.47 -10.05
C GLU A 223 21.79 -1.05 -9.51
N GLU A 224 20.59 -0.59 -9.13
CA GLU A 224 20.36 0.78 -8.60
C GLU A 224 20.99 1.89 -9.45
N GLY A 225 20.96 1.71 -10.77
CA GLY A 225 21.46 2.67 -11.72
C GLY A 225 22.97 2.68 -11.95
N VAL A 226 23.72 1.73 -11.37
CA VAL A 226 25.17 1.56 -11.58
C VAL A 226 25.46 0.18 -12.17
N ILE A 227 26.57 0.06 -12.87
CA ILE A 227 27.07 -1.24 -13.33
C ILE A 227 27.76 -1.90 -12.15
N LYS A 228 27.24 -3.05 -11.70
CA LYS A 228 27.80 -3.82 -10.60
C LYS A 228 28.87 -4.79 -11.06
N MET A 229 28.63 -5.43 -12.19
CA MET A 229 29.54 -6.44 -12.73
C MET A 229 29.35 -6.57 -14.25
N MET A 230 30.40 -6.91 -14.96
CA MET A 230 30.38 -7.26 -16.39
C MET A 230 31.26 -8.47 -16.62
N GLY A 231 30.86 -9.37 -17.50
CA GLY A 231 31.63 -10.56 -17.81
C GLY A 231 30.87 -11.61 -18.59
N GLU A 232 31.33 -12.84 -18.55
CA GLU A 232 30.69 -13.98 -19.18
C GLU A 232 29.26 -14.17 -18.65
N PRO A 233 28.26 -14.40 -19.53
CA PRO A 233 26.85 -14.48 -19.12
C PRO A 233 26.59 -15.47 -17.99
N LYS A 234 27.16 -16.66 -18.06
CA LYS A 234 26.96 -17.70 -17.03
C LYS A 234 27.45 -17.29 -15.65
N ASP A 235 28.63 -16.63 -15.59
CA ASP A 235 29.17 -16.17 -14.32
C ASP A 235 28.36 -15.05 -13.73
N ILE A 236 28.02 -14.05 -14.57
CA ILE A 236 27.21 -12.92 -14.12
C ILE A 236 25.83 -13.36 -13.64
N HIS A 237 25.19 -14.31 -14.36
CA HIS A 237 23.91 -14.87 -13.94
C HIS A 237 24.00 -15.61 -12.61
N ARG A 238 25.04 -16.43 -12.41
CA ARG A 238 25.26 -17.11 -11.15
C ARG A 238 25.33 -16.13 -9.98
N PHE A 239 26.20 -15.12 -10.07
CA PHE A 239 26.33 -14.10 -9.04
C PHE A 239 25.03 -13.28 -8.82
N TYR A 240 24.34 -12.97 -9.90
CA TYR A 240 23.04 -12.28 -9.84
C TYR A 240 22.01 -13.13 -9.07
N LEU A 241 21.85 -14.41 -9.42
CA LEU A 241 20.89 -15.31 -8.77
C LEU A 241 21.23 -15.54 -7.30
N GLU A 242 22.51 -15.78 -6.98
CA GLU A 242 22.96 -15.92 -5.59
C GLU A 242 22.65 -14.67 -4.77
N THR A 243 22.92 -13.49 -5.31
CA THR A 243 22.62 -12.22 -4.64
C THR A 243 21.12 -12.04 -4.44
N MET A 244 20.30 -12.38 -5.44
CA MET A 244 18.84 -12.29 -5.33
C MET A 244 18.27 -13.24 -4.30
N GLU A 245 18.79 -14.46 -4.22
CA GLU A 245 18.37 -15.45 -3.22
C GLU A 245 18.75 -15.02 -1.80
N GLN A 246 19.98 -14.53 -1.59
CA GLN A 246 20.40 -13.97 -0.30
C GLN A 246 19.48 -12.83 0.16
N ARG A 247 19.12 -11.91 -0.75
CA ARG A 247 18.20 -10.81 -0.43
C ARG A 247 16.78 -11.30 -0.14
N ARG A 248 16.33 -12.34 -0.85
CA ARG A 248 15.03 -12.97 -0.61
C ARG A 248 14.96 -13.58 0.79
N LEU A 249 16.03 -14.27 1.19
CA LEU A 249 16.13 -14.86 2.52
C LEU A 249 16.19 -13.80 3.62
N ALA A 250 17.03 -12.78 3.46
CA ALA A 250 17.14 -11.66 4.40
C ALA A 250 15.80 -10.92 4.57
N ARG A 251 15.06 -10.69 3.47
CA ARG A 251 13.74 -10.07 3.53
C ARG A 251 12.73 -10.94 4.28
N LYS A 252 12.71 -12.25 4.04
CA LYS A 252 11.83 -13.17 4.77
C LYS A 252 12.14 -13.19 6.27
N GLU A 253 13.41 -13.11 6.63
CA GLU A 253 13.84 -13.05 8.02
C GLU A 253 13.37 -11.76 8.69
N LEU A 254 13.49 -10.63 8.00
CA LEU A 254 13.02 -9.33 8.47
C LEU A 254 11.49 -9.32 8.65
N GLU A 255 10.74 -9.79 7.65
CA GLU A 255 9.29 -9.92 7.71
C GLU A 255 8.83 -10.81 8.88
N LYS A 256 9.60 -11.89 9.17
CA LYS A 256 9.33 -12.76 10.33
C LYS A 256 9.59 -12.05 11.65
N GLN A 257 10.67 -11.29 11.77
CA GLN A 257 10.99 -10.50 12.95
C GLN A 257 9.94 -9.43 13.21
N GLU A 258 9.55 -8.67 12.17
CA GLU A 258 8.48 -7.66 12.27
C GLU A 258 7.13 -8.27 12.72
N LEU A 259 6.82 -9.49 12.23
CA LEU A 259 5.59 -10.19 12.62
C LEU A 259 5.65 -10.65 14.09
N GLU A 260 6.81 -11.12 14.55
CA GLU A 260 7.02 -11.51 15.95
C GLU A 260 6.94 -10.28 16.89
N GLU A 261 7.53 -9.16 16.49
CA GLU A 261 7.44 -7.91 17.25
C GLU A 261 5.99 -7.39 17.34
N LYS A 262 5.25 -7.44 16.23
CA LYS A 262 3.82 -7.07 16.23
C LYS A 262 3.00 -7.96 17.16
N LYS A 263 3.22 -9.29 17.13
CA LYS A 263 2.55 -10.23 18.05
C LYS A 263 2.85 -9.93 19.51
N LYS A 264 4.14 -9.68 19.85
CA LYS A 264 4.52 -9.28 21.22
C LYS A 264 3.87 -7.97 21.65
N ALA A 265 3.81 -6.99 20.76
CA ALA A 265 3.16 -5.72 21.05
C ALA A 265 1.64 -5.86 21.25
N GLU A 266 0.98 -6.74 20.49
CA GLU A 266 -0.42 -7.07 20.66
C GLU A 266 -0.68 -7.83 21.98
N GLU A 267 0.15 -8.81 22.33
CA GLU A 267 0.07 -9.52 23.62
C GLU A 267 0.26 -8.58 24.81
N GLU A 268 1.25 -7.66 24.73
CA GLU A 268 1.45 -6.66 25.78
C GLU A 268 0.24 -5.71 25.90
N LYS A 269 -0.36 -5.34 24.78
CA LYS A 269 -1.56 -4.49 24.76
C LYS A 269 -2.73 -5.21 25.42
N GLN A 270 -2.98 -6.48 25.06
CA GLN A 270 -4.02 -7.32 25.68
C GLN A 270 -3.79 -7.51 27.18
N ASN A 271 -2.55 -7.79 27.60
CA ASN A 271 -2.19 -7.92 29.01
C ASN A 271 -2.40 -6.62 29.80
N ARG A 272 -2.12 -5.46 29.20
CA ARG A 272 -2.40 -4.14 29.80
C ARG A 272 -3.91 -3.90 29.94
N GLU A 273 -4.68 -4.24 28.92
CA GLU A 273 -6.14 -4.12 28.94
C GLU A 273 -6.78 -5.06 29.99
N GLU A 274 -6.30 -6.31 30.10
CA GLU A 274 -6.76 -7.23 31.16
C GLU A 274 -6.45 -6.73 32.59
N ARG A 275 -5.22 -6.20 32.78
CA ARG A 275 -4.86 -5.61 34.06
C ARG A 275 -5.72 -4.39 34.43
N ARG A 276 -6.09 -3.59 33.42
CA ARG A 276 -7.00 -2.45 33.60
C ARG A 276 -8.41 -2.92 33.93
N LYS A 277 -8.95 -3.91 33.19
CA LYS A 277 -10.26 -4.53 33.50
C LYS A 277 -10.33 -5.06 34.94
N LYS A 278 -9.34 -5.87 35.36
CA LYS A 278 -9.27 -6.41 36.74
C LYS A 278 -9.19 -5.28 37.79
N LYS A 279 -8.49 -4.18 37.49
CA LYS A 279 -8.43 -3.03 38.42
C LYS A 279 -9.79 -2.31 38.52
N THR A 280 -10.48 -2.18 37.39
CA THR A 280 -11.82 -1.55 37.33
C THR A 280 -12.86 -2.42 38.04
N GLU A 281 -12.85 -3.72 37.78
CA GLU A 281 -13.74 -4.70 38.46
C GLU A 281 -13.53 -4.69 39.96
N LYS A 282 -12.27 -4.65 40.43
CA LYS A 282 -11.98 -4.57 41.86
C LYS A 282 -12.49 -3.25 42.46
N SER A 283 -12.32 -2.12 41.79
CA SER A 283 -12.81 -0.82 42.29
C SER A 283 -14.34 -0.73 42.26
N LEU A 284 -15.01 -1.40 41.32
CA LEU A 284 -16.48 -1.56 41.30
C LEU A 284 -16.96 -2.41 42.47
N GLY A 285 -16.30 -3.56 42.72
CA GLY A 285 -16.61 -4.40 43.88
C GLY A 285 -16.50 -3.67 45.20
N ASP A 286 -15.43 -2.87 45.39
CA ASP A 286 -15.25 -2.05 46.59
C ASP A 286 -16.34 -0.96 46.74
N ILE A 287 -16.89 -0.45 45.62
CA ILE A 287 -18.00 0.53 45.63
C ILE A 287 -19.32 -0.19 45.98
N ASP A 288 -19.57 -1.35 45.36
CA ASP A 288 -20.79 -2.13 45.62
C ASP A 288 -20.85 -2.59 47.10
N GLU A 289 -19.71 -2.98 47.69
CA GLU A 289 -19.61 -3.34 49.08
C GLU A 289 -19.94 -2.17 50.02
N LYS A 290 -19.38 -0.97 49.69
CA LYS A 290 -19.71 0.25 50.43
C LYS A 290 -21.15 0.68 50.31
N LEU A 291 -21.74 0.57 49.11
CA LEU A 291 -23.16 0.85 48.89
C LEU A 291 -24.05 -0.11 49.67
N LYS A 292 -23.69 -1.40 49.75
CA LYS A 292 -24.40 -2.40 50.52
C LYS A 292 -24.35 -2.11 52.03
N GLN A 293 -23.16 -1.77 52.55
CA GLN A 293 -22.99 -1.37 53.96
C GLN A 293 -23.82 -0.13 54.31
N GLU A 294 -23.89 0.83 53.41
CA GLU A 294 -24.65 2.05 53.60
C GLU A 294 -26.19 1.76 53.56
N PHE A 295 -26.61 0.84 52.69
CA PHE A 295 -27.99 0.39 52.59
C PHE A 295 -28.41 -0.35 53.86
N ASP A 296 -27.57 -1.27 54.37
CA ASP A 296 -27.82 -2.01 55.60
C ASP A 296 -27.93 -1.07 56.79
N LYS A 297 -27.06 -0.08 56.92
CA LYS A 297 -27.17 0.97 57.96
C LYS A 297 -28.47 1.76 57.89
N GLN A 298 -28.93 2.06 56.69
CA GLN A 298 -30.21 2.76 56.50
C GLN A 298 -31.39 1.94 56.90
N GLU A 299 -31.35 0.62 56.65
CA GLU A 299 -32.41 -0.30 57.06
C GLU A 299 -32.43 -0.50 58.58
N GLU A 300 -31.26 -0.59 59.26
CA GLU A 300 -31.16 -0.61 60.74
C GLU A 300 -31.70 0.69 61.35
N LEU A 301 -31.37 1.84 60.78
CA LEU A 301 -31.85 3.14 61.27
C LEU A 301 -33.36 3.24 61.11
N ARG A 302 -33.91 2.73 60.03
CA ARG A 302 -35.35 2.66 59.75
C ARG A 302 -36.08 1.78 60.79
N GLN A 303 -35.53 0.58 61.04
CA GLN A 303 -36.11 -0.34 62.05
C GLN A 303 -36.08 0.29 63.43
N SER A 304 -34.98 0.90 63.82
CA SER A 304 -34.85 1.63 65.08
C SER A 304 -35.84 2.80 65.21
N LEU A 305 -36.15 3.47 64.11
CA LEU A 305 -37.13 4.55 64.06
C LEU A 305 -38.58 4.02 64.18
N GLU A 306 -38.87 2.94 63.49
CA GLU A 306 -40.15 2.26 63.58
C GLU A 306 -40.41 1.74 65.01
N GLU A 307 -39.41 1.13 65.65
CA GLU A 307 -39.51 0.71 67.09
C GLU A 307 -39.73 1.91 68.03
N ARG A 308 -38.98 3.03 67.75
CA ARG A 308 -39.13 4.26 68.58
C ARG A 308 -40.48 4.94 68.37
N ILE A 309 -41.04 4.85 67.19
CA ILE A 309 -42.43 5.32 66.93
C ILE A 309 -43.42 4.43 67.67
N GLN A 310 -43.28 3.12 67.55
CA GLN A 310 -44.15 2.12 68.24
C GLN A 310 -44.09 2.29 69.75
N ASP A 311 -42.91 2.47 70.34
CA ASP A 311 -42.76 2.70 71.79
C ASP A 311 -43.35 4.05 72.24
N ARG A 312 -43.35 5.09 71.40
CA ARG A 312 -44.04 6.33 71.74
C ARG A 312 -45.52 6.28 71.57
N GLU A 313 -46.07 5.56 70.61
CA GLU A 313 -47.49 5.31 70.46
C GLU A 313 -48.01 4.56 71.65
N ASN A 314 -47.25 3.63 72.20
CA ASN A 314 -47.63 2.86 73.41
C ASN A 314 -47.59 3.70 74.72
N ARG A 315 -46.77 4.81 74.72
CA ARG A 315 -46.63 5.66 75.95
C ARG A 315 -47.44 6.93 75.95
N LYS A 316 -47.99 7.38 74.81
CA LYS A 316 -48.74 8.64 74.77
C LYS A 316 -49.87 8.59 73.75
N LYS A 317 -51.01 8.23 74.21
CA LYS A 317 -52.27 8.44 73.48
C LYS A 317 -52.81 9.89 73.54
N ALA A 318 -51.98 10.88 74.01
CA ALA A 318 -52.60 12.20 74.27
C ALA A 318 -51.77 13.46 73.93
N GLU A 319 -50.45 13.41 73.66
CA GLU A 319 -49.71 14.69 73.44
C GLU A 319 -48.63 14.57 72.36
N ASN A 320 -48.74 15.50 71.37
CA ASN A 320 -47.74 15.94 70.41
C ASN A 320 -47.57 15.31 69.01
N PHE A 321 -48.60 15.50 68.21
CA PHE A 321 -48.53 15.38 66.75
C PHE A 321 -47.42 16.30 66.12
N GLU A 322 -47.19 17.48 66.64
CA GLU A 322 -46.17 18.42 66.12
C GLU A 322 -44.73 18.00 66.37
N MET A 323 -44.45 17.28 67.43
CA MET A 323 -43.09 16.82 67.75
C MET A 323 -42.64 15.65 66.84
N ASN A 324 -43.58 14.78 66.50
CA ASN A 324 -43.34 13.64 65.61
C ASN A 324 -43.02 14.14 64.14
N ARG A 325 -43.69 15.20 63.72
CA ARG A 325 -43.46 15.83 62.42
C ARG A 325 -42.04 16.40 62.33
N LYS A 326 -41.49 17.06 63.35
CA LYS A 326 -40.13 17.57 63.37
C LYS A 326 -39.08 16.47 63.26
N ILE A 327 -39.25 15.36 63.89
CA ILE A 327 -38.31 14.23 63.85
C ILE A 327 -38.32 13.60 62.44
N PHE A 328 -39.46 13.50 61.79
CA PHE A 328 -39.57 13.03 60.40
C PHE A 328 -38.93 14.00 59.42
N GLU A 329 -39.07 15.30 59.62
CA GLU A 329 -38.43 16.32 58.76
C GLU A 329 -36.90 16.28 58.92
N GLU A 330 -36.37 16.01 60.10
CA GLU A 330 -34.93 15.87 60.36
C GLU A 330 -34.35 14.62 59.68
N VAL A 331 -35.01 13.50 59.75
CA VAL A 331 -34.61 12.24 59.08
C VAL A 331 -34.68 12.37 57.55
N LEU A 332 -35.65 13.11 57.02
CA LEU A 332 -35.76 13.39 55.59
C LEU A 332 -34.61 14.29 55.10
N ASN A 333 -34.18 15.22 55.95
CA ASN A 333 -33.07 16.14 55.62
C ASN A 333 -31.71 15.40 55.59
N ASP A 334 -31.51 14.50 56.59
CA ASP A 334 -30.29 13.67 56.63
C ASP A 334 -30.17 12.77 55.37
N LYS A 335 -31.30 12.21 54.92
CA LYS A 335 -31.35 11.42 53.70
C LYS A 335 -31.05 12.22 52.42
N LYS A 336 -31.48 13.47 52.37
CA LYS A 336 -31.13 14.35 51.24
C LYS A 336 -29.63 14.64 51.17
N ILE A 337 -28.99 14.86 52.30
CA ILE A 337 -27.54 15.11 52.38
C ILE A 337 -26.75 13.88 51.86
N GLU A 338 -27.22 12.68 52.21
CA GLU A 338 -26.59 11.44 51.79
C GLU A 338 -26.69 11.19 50.30
N ILE A 339 -27.85 11.53 49.68
CA ILE A 339 -28.04 11.51 48.22
C ILE A 339 -27.14 12.53 47.51
N GLU A 340 -26.98 13.74 48.05
CA GLU A 340 -26.08 14.74 47.52
C GLU A 340 -24.60 14.28 47.55
N TYR A 341 -24.20 13.58 48.62
CA TYR A 341 -22.89 12.98 48.73
C TYR A 341 -22.66 11.92 47.64
N LEU A 342 -23.58 10.98 47.46
CA LEU A 342 -23.50 9.94 46.44
C LEU A 342 -23.47 10.54 45.02
N ASN A 343 -24.25 11.56 44.77
CA ASN A 343 -24.22 12.31 43.50
C ASN A 343 -22.91 13.02 43.29
N SER A 344 -22.24 13.52 44.35
CA SER A 344 -20.92 14.13 44.26
C SER A 344 -19.84 13.12 43.88
N VAL A 345 -19.89 11.90 44.42
CA VAL A 345 -18.98 10.79 44.11
C VAL A 345 -19.15 10.35 42.64
N ILE A 346 -20.37 10.33 42.13
CA ILE A 346 -20.65 10.03 40.72
C ILE A 346 -20.07 11.09 39.80
N ARG A 347 -20.30 12.37 40.08
CA ARG A 347 -19.71 13.48 39.31
C ARG A 347 -18.17 13.45 39.31
N GLN A 348 -17.57 13.03 40.40
CA GLN A 348 -16.14 12.88 40.51
C GLN A 348 -15.61 11.75 39.60
N LYS A 349 -16.37 10.64 39.50
CA LYS A 349 -16.09 9.52 38.59
C LYS A 349 -16.33 9.88 37.12
N GLU A 350 -17.30 10.73 36.85
CA GLU A 350 -17.55 11.27 35.51
C GLU A 350 -16.41 12.20 35.07
N HIS A 351 -15.90 13.06 35.97
CA HIS A 351 -14.74 13.91 35.70
C HIS A 351 -13.44 13.13 35.51
N GLU A 352 -13.27 12.02 36.25
CA GLU A 352 -12.11 11.13 36.07
C GLU A 352 -12.21 10.41 34.70
N LYS A 353 -13.42 10.10 34.24
CA LYS A 353 -13.73 9.55 32.91
C LYS A 353 -13.39 10.54 31.79
N GLU A 354 -13.79 11.82 31.92
CA GLU A 354 -13.48 12.85 30.93
C GLU A 354 -11.97 13.06 30.76
N ARG A 355 -11.18 12.97 31.85
CA ARG A 355 -9.72 13.04 31.80
C ARG A 355 -9.09 11.84 31.08
N VAL A 356 -9.67 10.66 31.18
CA VAL A 356 -9.20 9.43 30.53
C VAL A 356 -9.66 9.36 29.07
N ALA A 357 -10.82 9.94 28.75
CA ALA A 357 -11.41 10.00 27.43
C ALA A 357 -10.57 10.77 26.40
N SER A 358 -9.74 11.71 26.87
CA SER A 358 -8.82 12.48 26.01
C SER A 358 -7.69 11.64 25.38
N ALA A 359 -7.63 10.33 25.71
CA ALA A 359 -6.54 9.47 25.30
C ALA A 359 -6.90 8.35 24.29
N LYS A 360 -8.15 7.81 24.21
CA LYS A 360 -8.56 6.78 23.21
C LYS A 360 -10.08 6.53 23.18
N ASP A 361 -10.67 6.58 22.01
CA ASP A 361 -12.12 6.40 21.74
C ASP A 361 -12.74 5.07 22.21
N ASP A 362 -11.97 3.98 22.23
CA ASP A 362 -12.48 2.65 22.67
C ASP A 362 -12.64 2.50 24.20
N GLU A 363 -11.96 3.30 24.98
CA GLU A 363 -12.02 3.27 26.44
C GLU A 363 -13.23 4.08 26.96
N ILE A 364 -13.66 5.06 26.17
CA ILE A 364 -14.83 5.89 26.42
C ILE A 364 -16.10 5.05 26.43
N MET A 365 -16.30 4.20 25.44
CA MET A 365 -17.50 3.38 25.29
C MET A 365 -17.74 2.43 26.49
N ARG A 366 -16.65 1.88 27.06
CA ARG A 366 -16.74 0.98 28.22
C ARG A 366 -17.04 1.70 29.53
N LEU A 367 -16.57 2.95 29.65
CA LEU A 367 -16.88 3.76 30.84
C LEU A 367 -18.30 4.33 30.77
N GLU A 368 -18.83 4.54 29.58
CA GLU A 368 -20.24 4.89 29.36
C GLU A 368 -21.20 3.81 29.83
N ASP A 369 -20.87 2.54 29.58
CA ASP A 369 -21.66 1.42 30.07
C ASP A 369 -21.70 1.38 31.61
N VAL A 370 -20.56 1.65 32.27
CA VAL A 370 -20.50 1.69 33.75
C VAL A 370 -21.30 2.85 34.35
N ILE A 371 -21.31 4.01 33.68
CA ILE A 371 -22.12 5.14 34.13
C ILE A 371 -23.61 4.84 33.95
N LEU A 372 -23.98 4.27 32.80
CA LEU A 372 -25.37 3.85 32.57
C LEU A 372 -25.88 2.88 33.64
N GLU A 373 -25.02 1.98 34.09
CA GLU A 373 -25.33 1.03 35.16
C GLU A 373 -25.49 1.73 36.50
N LYS A 374 -24.64 2.72 36.82
CA LYS A 374 -24.76 3.51 38.03
C LYS A 374 -25.95 4.49 38.01
N ASP A 375 -26.26 5.05 36.88
CA ASP A 375 -27.49 5.87 36.72
C ASP A 375 -28.74 5.04 36.88
N ALA A 376 -28.75 3.79 36.42
CA ALA A 376 -29.84 2.86 36.66
C ALA A 376 -30.00 2.53 38.18
N GLU A 377 -28.87 2.41 38.89
CA GLU A 377 -28.87 2.16 40.35
C GLU A 377 -29.36 3.38 41.12
N ILE A 378 -28.97 4.59 40.73
CA ILE A 378 -29.51 5.86 41.29
C ILE A 378 -31.01 5.97 41.05
N ASN A 379 -31.47 5.69 39.85
CA ASN A 379 -32.88 5.72 39.52
C ASN A 379 -33.67 4.69 40.35
N ARG A 380 -33.05 3.55 40.65
CA ARG A 380 -33.63 2.53 41.56
C ARG A 380 -33.71 3.03 42.99
N LEU A 381 -32.65 3.66 43.51
CA LEU A 381 -32.62 4.27 44.84
C LEU A 381 -33.64 5.42 44.94
N ASN A 382 -33.72 6.30 43.94
CA ASN A 382 -34.72 7.36 43.91
C ASN A 382 -36.16 6.82 43.90
N LYS A 383 -36.42 5.69 43.23
CA LYS A 383 -37.71 5.01 43.23
C LYS A 383 -38.04 4.45 44.61
N ILE A 384 -37.07 3.90 45.32
CA ILE A 384 -37.20 3.42 46.69
C ILE A 384 -37.48 4.59 47.65
N ILE A 385 -36.80 5.71 47.48
CA ILE A 385 -37.01 6.92 48.27
C ILE A 385 -38.43 7.45 48.05
N ALA A 386 -38.88 7.58 46.78
CA ALA A 386 -40.24 8.04 46.48
C ALA A 386 -41.32 7.11 47.08
N GLN A 387 -41.10 5.78 47.06
CA GLN A 387 -42.00 4.82 47.71
C GLN A 387 -42.00 4.96 49.24
N LYS A 388 -40.86 5.30 49.84
CA LYS A 388 -40.74 5.55 51.26
C LYS A 388 -41.42 6.86 51.65
N ASP A 389 -41.25 7.90 50.85
CA ASP A 389 -41.94 9.19 51.04
C ASP A 389 -43.47 9.02 50.99
N GLU A 390 -43.95 8.20 50.05
CA GLU A 390 -45.40 7.89 49.95
C GLU A 390 -45.91 7.08 51.14
N GLN A 391 -45.09 6.11 51.61
CA GLN A 391 -45.43 5.34 52.84
C GLN A 391 -45.43 6.26 54.07
N ILE A 392 -44.46 7.18 54.20
CA ILE A 392 -44.39 8.16 55.26
C ILE A 392 -45.61 9.08 55.23
N LYS A 393 -45.98 9.57 54.03
CA LYS A 393 -47.15 10.42 53.83
C LYS A 393 -48.46 9.69 54.27
N LYS A 394 -48.58 8.41 53.87
CA LYS A 394 -49.72 7.59 54.27
C LYS A 394 -49.82 7.32 55.81
N LEU A 395 -48.66 7.08 56.43
CA LEU A 395 -48.53 6.99 57.86
C LEU A 395 -48.87 8.30 58.60
N LEU A 396 -48.52 9.45 58.00
CA LEU A 396 -48.89 10.75 58.55
C LEU A 396 -50.41 11.04 58.42
N GLU A 397 -51.00 10.61 57.30
CA GLU A 397 -52.47 10.68 57.12
C GLU A 397 -53.27 9.74 58.07
N ASP A 398 -52.77 8.53 58.28
CA ASP A 398 -53.35 7.59 59.23
C ASP A 398 -53.19 8.02 60.70
N LEU A 399 -52.17 8.82 61.05
CA LEU A 399 -51.99 9.43 62.37
C LEU A 399 -52.81 10.67 62.60
N ALA A 400 -53.36 11.30 61.54
CA ALA A 400 -54.18 12.52 61.59
C ALA A 400 -55.69 12.24 61.70
N ASN A 401 -56.08 10.96 61.43
CA ASN A 401 -57.46 10.45 61.71
C ASN A 401 -57.49 9.66 63.00
#